data_ee338bbdb5b10e2d215d3303c998d83a
#
_entry.id   ee338bbdb5b10e2d215d3303c998d83a
#
_cell.length_a   1.000
_cell.length_b   1.000
_cell.length_c   1.000
_cell.angle_alpha   90.00
_cell.angle_beta   90.00
_cell.angle_gamma   90.00
#
_symmetry.space_group_name_H-M   'P 1'
#
loop_
_entity.id
_entity.type
_entity.pdbx_description
1 polymer ?
#
loop_
_entity_poly.entity_id
_entity_poly.type
_entity_poly.pdbx_seq_one_letter_code
_entity_poly.pdbx_strand_id
1 'polypeptide(L)'
;GYKVTLNGKDISLPRKEFELLFLLGSKPGKVFKREFILESVWGKDVVVGDRTIDVHIRKLREKIGDSYFKTIKGVGYKFQN
;
A
#
# COMPACT_ATOMS: atom_id res chain seq x y z
N GLY A 1 10.34 -13.04 2.91
CA GLY A 1 9.20 -12.18 2.73
C GLY A 1 8.38 -11.99 3.98
N TYR A 2 7.46 -11.09 3.91
CA TYR A 2 6.55 -10.78 5.00
C TYR A 2 5.22 -11.45 4.74
N LYS A 3 4.61 -12.00 5.77
CA LYS A 3 3.36 -12.73 5.62
C LYS A 3 2.20 -11.98 6.26
N VAL A 4 1.06 -12.00 5.58
CA VAL A 4 -0.20 -11.53 6.15
C VAL A 4 -1.22 -12.66 6.02
N THR A 5 -2.18 -12.67 6.92
CA THR A 5 -3.24 -13.68 6.89
C THR A 5 -4.54 -13.01 6.47
N LEU A 6 -5.16 -13.53 5.43
CA LEU A 6 -6.43 -13.03 4.93
C LEU A 6 -7.39 -14.21 4.80
N ASN A 7 -8.48 -14.16 5.56
CA ASN A 7 -9.49 -15.22 5.57
C ASN A 7 -8.88 -16.60 5.83
N GLY A 8 -7.94 -16.66 6.78
CA GLY A 8 -7.29 -17.92 7.14
C GLY A 8 -6.19 -18.37 6.19
N LYS A 9 -5.89 -17.59 5.17
CA LYS A 9 -4.89 -17.93 4.17
C LYS A 9 -3.68 -17.02 4.30
N ASP A 10 -2.49 -17.62 4.34
CA ASP A 10 -1.25 -16.86 4.41
C ASP A 10 -0.85 -16.35 3.03
N ILE A 11 -0.54 -15.07 2.97
CA ILE A 11 -0.09 -14.42 1.74
C ILE A 11 1.29 -13.83 2.01
N SER A 12 2.26 -14.19 1.18
CA SER A 12 3.62 -13.67 1.28
C SER A 12 3.75 -12.43 0.43
N LEU A 13 4.30 -11.35 1.00
CA LEU A 13 4.46 -10.08 0.31
C LEU A 13 5.93 -9.66 0.29
N PRO A 14 6.41 -9.09 -0.81
CA PRO A 14 7.68 -8.40 -0.81
C PRO A 14 7.64 -7.25 0.21
N ARG A 15 8.81 -6.89 0.72
CA ARG A 15 8.93 -5.94 1.82
C ARG A 15 8.17 -4.63 1.58
N LYS A 16 8.34 -4.01 0.41
CA LYS A 16 7.71 -2.72 0.15
C LYS A 16 6.20 -2.82 0.03
N GLU A 17 5.70 -3.93 -0.51
CA GLU A 17 4.26 -4.16 -0.54
C GLU A 17 3.71 -4.33 0.86
N PHE A 18 4.43 -5.05 1.71
CA PHE A 18 4.04 -5.24 3.09
C PHE A 18 4.02 -3.90 3.85
N GLU A 19 5.08 -3.10 3.70
CA GLU A 19 5.18 -1.81 4.37
C GLU A 19 4.06 -0.86 3.93
N LEU A 20 3.74 -0.87 2.65
CA LEU A 20 2.65 -0.06 2.13
C LEU A 20 1.30 -0.50 2.69
N LEU A 21 1.05 -1.80 2.68
CA LEU A 21 -0.18 -2.35 3.28
C LEU A 21 -0.27 -2.00 4.76
N PHE A 22 0.82 -2.16 5.49
CA PHE A 22 0.86 -1.87 6.91
C PHE A 22 0.55 -0.41 7.20
N LEU A 23 1.14 0.50 6.40
CA LEU A 23 0.89 1.94 6.55
C LEU A 23 -0.58 2.27 6.36
N LEU A 24 -1.14 1.88 5.22
CA LEU A 24 -2.53 2.21 4.90
C LEU A 24 -3.50 1.52 5.86
N GLY A 25 -3.22 0.27 6.19
CA GLY A 25 -4.08 -0.51 7.07
C GLY A 25 -4.01 -0.11 8.54
N SER A 26 -2.98 0.65 8.92
CA SER A 26 -2.85 1.11 10.31
C SER A 26 -3.95 2.11 10.70
N LYS A 27 -4.51 2.80 9.72
CA LYS A 27 -5.61 3.75 9.95
C LYS A 27 -6.64 3.62 8.83
N PRO A 28 -7.49 2.61 8.90
CA PRO A 28 -8.52 2.42 7.88
C PRO A 28 -9.40 3.67 7.73
N GLY A 29 -9.70 4.02 6.50
CA GLY A 29 -10.50 5.20 6.21
C GLY A 29 -9.70 6.47 6.06
N LYS A 30 -8.45 6.49 6.52
CA LYS A 30 -7.63 7.69 6.38
C LYS A 30 -7.00 7.74 4.99
N VAL A 31 -7.06 8.91 4.36
CA VAL A 31 -6.39 9.17 3.09
C VAL A 31 -4.94 9.54 3.36
N PHE A 32 -4.03 8.78 2.76
CA PHE A 32 -2.59 9.06 2.84
C PHE A 32 -2.15 9.68 1.52
N LYS A 33 -1.55 10.86 1.60
CA LYS A 33 -1.06 11.57 0.42
C LYS A 33 0.15 10.84 -0.17
N ARG A 34 0.31 10.94 -1.49
CA ARG A 34 1.40 10.27 -2.19
C ARG A 34 2.76 10.61 -1.60
N GLU A 35 3.04 11.89 -1.32
CA GLU A 35 4.32 12.30 -0.76
C GLU A 35 4.60 11.64 0.58
N PHE A 36 3.58 11.57 1.43
CA PHE A 36 3.73 10.93 2.73
C PHE A 36 4.02 9.44 2.59
N ILE A 37 3.32 8.78 1.68
CA ILE A 37 3.54 7.35 1.41
C ILE A 37 4.97 7.12 0.92
N LEU A 38 5.44 7.95 -0.02
CA LEU A 38 6.79 7.81 -0.55
C LEU A 38 7.84 7.96 0.55
N GLU A 39 7.72 8.98 1.38
CA GLU A 39 8.67 9.19 2.48
C GLU A 39 8.61 8.05 3.50
N SER A 40 7.41 7.61 3.85
CA SER A 40 7.24 6.60 4.90
C SER A 40 7.74 5.23 4.49
N VAL A 41 7.50 4.83 3.25
CA VAL A 41 7.81 3.49 2.76
C VAL A 41 9.17 3.43 2.08
N TRP A 42 9.49 4.41 1.25
CA TRP A 42 10.75 4.41 0.48
C TRP A 42 11.84 5.28 1.08
N GLY A 43 11.48 6.28 1.85
CA GLY A 43 12.45 7.14 2.49
C GLY A 43 12.56 8.50 1.81
N LYS A 44 12.96 9.48 2.61
CA LYS A 44 13.00 10.88 2.20
C LYS A 44 13.99 11.16 1.08
N ASP A 45 15.12 10.43 1.11
CA ASP A 45 16.23 10.68 0.19
C ASP A 45 16.26 9.73 -1.00
N VAL A 46 15.24 8.88 -1.13
CA VAL A 46 15.18 7.91 -2.22
C VAL A 46 14.36 8.50 -3.36
N VAL A 47 14.95 8.52 -4.55
CA VAL A 47 14.24 8.96 -5.74
C VAL A 47 13.69 7.74 -6.44
N VAL A 48 12.36 7.69 -6.60
CA VAL A 48 11.68 6.61 -7.30
C VAL A 48 10.77 7.21 -8.37
N GLY A 49 10.35 6.37 -9.31
CA GLY A 49 9.48 6.81 -10.38
C GLY A 49 8.10 7.23 -9.89
N ASP A 50 7.44 8.07 -10.66
CA ASP A 50 6.12 8.61 -10.31
C ASP A 50 5.07 7.53 -10.10
N ARG A 51 5.24 6.39 -10.75
CA ARG A 51 4.24 5.31 -10.71
C ARG A 51 4.56 4.22 -9.70
N THR A 52 5.60 4.40 -8.91
CA THR A 52 6.04 3.37 -7.95
C THR A 52 4.92 2.97 -6.99
N ILE A 53 4.23 3.93 -6.41
CA ILE A 53 3.12 3.63 -5.51
C ILE A 53 2.03 2.88 -6.25
N ASP A 54 1.66 3.35 -7.44
CA ASP A 54 0.56 2.76 -8.21
C ASP A 54 0.84 1.30 -8.57
N VAL A 55 2.08 1.00 -8.93
CA VAL A 55 2.49 -0.37 -9.25
C VAL A 55 2.35 -1.26 -8.02
N HIS A 56 2.78 -0.78 -6.86
CA HIS A 56 2.69 -1.56 -5.62
C HIS A 56 1.24 -1.76 -5.19
N ILE A 57 0.40 -0.74 -5.35
CA ILE A 57 -1.04 -0.85 -5.06
C ILE A 57 -1.68 -1.89 -5.99
N ARG A 58 -1.34 -1.87 -7.26
CA ARG A 58 -1.88 -2.86 -8.20
C ARG A 58 -1.53 -4.28 -7.77
N LYS A 59 -0.27 -4.50 -7.39
CA LYS A 59 0.17 -5.82 -6.92
C LYS A 59 -0.53 -6.23 -5.64
N LEU A 60 -0.74 -5.30 -4.72
CA LEU A 60 -1.50 -5.58 -3.51
C LEU A 60 -2.95 -5.95 -3.83
N ARG A 61 -3.57 -5.22 -4.76
CA ARG A 61 -4.93 -5.55 -5.18
C ARG A 61 -5.02 -6.95 -5.76
N GLU A 62 -4.04 -7.35 -6.54
CA GLU A 62 -4.02 -8.70 -7.11
C GLU A 62 -3.90 -9.79 -6.04
N LYS A 63 -3.14 -9.52 -4.99
CA LYS A 63 -2.86 -10.50 -3.94
C LYS A 63 -3.89 -10.50 -2.81
N ILE A 64 -4.38 -9.33 -2.44
CA ILE A 64 -5.24 -9.15 -1.28
C ILE A 64 -6.71 -8.97 -1.69
N GLY A 65 -6.94 -8.20 -2.77
CA GLY A 65 -8.29 -7.90 -3.25
C GLY A 65 -8.42 -6.42 -3.60
N ASP A 66 -9.22 -6.14 -4.61
CA ASP A 66 -9.38 -4.78 -5.14
C ASP A 66 -10.07 -3.83 -4.17
N SER A 67 -11.04 -4.35 -3.42
CA SER A 67 -11.92 -3.51 -2.64
C SER A 67 -11.28 -2.88 -1.40
N TYR A 68 -10.13 -3.40 -0.98
CA TYR A 68 -9.47 -2.88 0.23
C TYR A 68 -8.71 -1.57 -0.01
N PHE A 69 -8.39 -1.26 -1.25
CA PHE A 69 -7.55 -0.10 -1.57
C PHE A 69 -8.31 0.86 -2.46
N LYS A 70 -8.59 2.04 -1.95
CA LYS A 70 -9.29 3.06 -2.73
C LYS A 70 -8.33 4.14 -3.17
N THR A 71 -8.36 4.45 -4.47
CA THR A 71 -7.61 5.57 -5.04
C THR A 71 -8.40 6.86 -4.83
N ILE A 72 -7.75 7.84 -4.22
CA ILE A 72 -8.32 9.18 -4.16
C ILE A 72 -7.59 9.98 -5.21
N LYS A 73 -8.24 10.15 -6.34
CA LYS A 73 -7.61 10.69 -7.54
C LYS A 73 -6.95 12.03 -7.26
N GLY A 74 -5.69 12.15 -7.68
CA GLY A 74 -4.93 13.37 -7.48
C GLY A 74 -4.44 13.61 -6.07
N VAL A 75 -4.76 12.72 -5.11
CA VAL A 75 -4.39 12.91 -3.71
C VAL A 75 -3.56 11.75 -3.19
N GLY A 76 -4.10 10.55 -3.22
CA GLY A 76 -3.41 9.40 -2.67
C GLY A 76 -4.29 8.18 -2.56
N TYR A 77 -4.11 7.43 -1.48
CA TYR A 77 -4.79 6.15 -1.29
C TYR A 77 -5.29 6.01 0.14
N LYS A 78 -6.32 5.18 0.31
CA LYS A 78 -6.78 4.78 1.63
C LYS A 78 -7.12 3.29 1.64
N PHE A 79 -7.01 2.70 2.83
CA PHE A 79 -7.43 1.34 3.09
C PHE A 79 -8.86 1.36 3.63
N GLN A 80 -9.70 0.46 3.15
CA GLN A 80 -11.07 0.34 3.63
C GLN A 80 -11.45 -1.13 3.77
N ASN A 81 -12.28 -1.38 4.74
CA ASN A 81 -12.77 -2.74 5.00
C ASN A 81 -13.94 -3.09 4.11
#